data_f93a6b1f9a0042b8cd40074f74f2ba31
#
_entry.id   f93a6b1f9a0042b8cd40074f74f2ba31
#
_cell.length_a   1.000
_cell.length_b   1.000
_cell.length_c   1.000
_cell.angle_alpha   90.00
_cell.angle_beta   90.00
_cell.angle_gamma   90.00
#
_symmetry.space_group_name_H-M   'P 1'
#
loop_
_entity.id
_entity.type
_entity.pdbx_description
1 polymer ?
#
loop_
_entity_poly.entity_id
_entity_poly.type
_entity_poly.pdbx_seq_one_letter_code
_entity_poly.pdbx_strand_id
1 'polypeptide(L)'
;MICGLDEAGRGPLAGPVCAAAVVLPPAFPRNILGDSKALSEHKREAARTTIMEGALAWGIGWAAHQEIDDINILQASLLAMKRAFEAMRAAYPGLDTAGLEAIVDGLYVPDIPIPCKALVKADAQIPEVMAASILAKTARDREMERFAALYPQYGYEKHKGYPTKAHREAVLRFGPSPIQRLSFRVKG
;
A
#
# COMPACT_ATOMS: atom_id res chain seq x y z
N MET A 1 10.30 12.14 -15.81
CA MET A 1 9.10 11.27 -15.63
C MET A 1 8.78 11.20 -14.12
N ILE A 2 7.53 10.91 -13.76
CA ILE A 2 7.09 10.80 -12.36
C ILE A 2 7.02 9.33 -11.96
N CYS A 3 7.57 9.01 -10.77
CA CYS A 3 7.33 7.77 -10.05
C CYS A 3 6.38 8.08 -8.88
N GLY A 4 5.13 7.62 -8.95
CA GLY A 4 4.17 7.76 -7.86
C GLY A 4 4.40 6.71 -6.78
N LEU A 5 4.34 7.12 -5.51
CA LEU A 5 4.45 6.25 -4.35
C LEU A 5 3.28 6.49 -3.39
N ASP A 6 2.64 5.41 -2.96
CA ASP A 6 1.60 5.45 -1.93
C ASP A 6 1.57 4.15 -1.14
N GLU A 7 0.95 4.17 0.06
CA GLU A 7 0.82 3.01 0.93
C GLU A 7 -0.62 2.69 1.30
N ALA A 8 -0.85 1.44 1.68
CA ALA A 8 -2.09 0.95 2.26
C ALA A 8 -1.82 0.18 3.56
N GLY A 9 -2.67 0.40 4.56
CA GLY A 9 -2.60 -0.38 5.79
C GLY A 9 -1.91 0.30 6.97
N ARG A 10 -1.90 1.62 7.08
CA ARG A 10 -1.38 2.32 8.26
C ARG A 10 -2.27 2.18 9.49
N GLY A 11 -3.58 2.33 9.33
CA GLY A 11 -4.56 2.32 10.43
C GLY A 11 -4.99 0.97 11.01
N PRO A 12 -4.85 -0.18 10.32
CA PRO A 12 -5.21 -1.48 10.85
C PRO A 12 -4.46 -1.87 12.13
N LEU A 13 -5.13 -2.65 12.99
CA LEU A 13 -4.54 -3.27 14.20
C LEU A 13 -3.75 -4.53 13.88
N ALA A 14 -3.89 -5.10 12.68
CA ALA A 14 -3.26 -6.35 12.29
C ALA A 14 -2.81 -6.33 10.83
N GLY A 15 -1.80 -7.13 10.53
CA GLY A 15 -1.23 -7.34 9.20
C GLY A 15 -0.20 -6.30 8.80
N PRO A 16 0.44 -6.49 7.64
CA PRO A 16 1.51 -5.64 7.16
C PRO A 16 1.01 -4.28 6.65
N VAL A 17 1.94 -3.34 6.47
CA VAL A 17 1.77 -2.20 5.57
C VAL A 17 2.32 -2.56 4.20
N CYS A 18 1.62 -2.14 3.15
CA CYS A 18 1.98 -2.37 1.75
C CYS A 18 2.15 -1.02 1.06
N ALA A 19 3.14 -0.88 0.21
CA ALA A 19 3.31 0.27 -0.66
C ALA A 19 3.51 -0.15 -2.11
N ALA A 20 3.25 0.77 -3.03
CA ALA A 20 3.55 0.58 -4.44
C ALA A 20 4.33 1.77 -5.00
N ALA A 21 5.14 1.48 -6.02
CA ALA A 21 5.81 2.44 -6.88
C ALA A 21 5.32 2.24 -8.31
N VAL A 22 4.93 3.31 -9.01
CA VAL A 22 4.37 3.23 -10.38
C VAL A 22 4.91 4.36 -11.25
N VAL A 23 5.31 4.02 -12.47
CA VAL A 23 5.64 4.96 -13.54
C VAL A 23 4.69 4.72 -14.71
N LEU A 24 3.92 5.73 -15.10
CA LEU A 24 2.95 5.64 -16.18
C LEU A 24 3.48 6.26 -17.48
N PRO A 25 3.13 5.70 -18.66
CA PRO A 25 3.38 6.38 -19.92
C PRO A 25 2.46 7.62 -20.08
N PRO A 26 2.85 8.63 -20.87
CA PRO A 26 2.04 9.84 -21.10
C PRO A 26 0.63 9.54 -21.61
N ALA A 27 0.46 8.48 -22.40
CA ALA A 27 -0.80 8.05 -23.00
C ALA A 27 -1.65 7.13 -22.12
N PHE A 28 -1.29 6.94 -20.84
CA PHE A 28 -2.06 6.08 -19.94
C PHE A 28 -3.49 6.58 -19.72
N PRO A 29 -4.52 5.70 -19.77
CA PRO A 29 -5.92 6.09 -19.63
C PRO A 29 -6.23 6.54 -18.19
N ARG A 30 -6.21 7.83 -17.92
CA ARG A 30 -6.40 8.41 -16.57
C ARG A 30 -7.82 8.28 -16.03
N ASN A 31 -8.80 8.07 -16.89
CA ASN A 31 -10.21 7.92 -16.53
C ASN A 31 -10.54 6.67 -15.69
N ILE A 32 -9.63 5.68 -15.67
CA ILE A 32 -9.77 4.48 -14.82
C ILE A 32 -9.21 4.70 -13.42
N LEU A 33 -8.41 5.75 -13.24
CA LEU A 33 -7.82 6.11 -11.96
C LEU A 33 -8.81 6.92 -11.14
N GLY A 34 -8.75 6.79 -9.83
CA GLY A 34 -9.57 7.53 -8.89
C GLY A 34 -9.16 7.23 -7.45
N ASP A 35 -9.83 7.85 -6.50
CA ASP A 35 -9.64 7.52 -5.09
C ASP A 35 -9.86 6.01 -4.86
N SER A 36 -8.80 5.31 -4.52
CA SER A 36 -8.81 3.85 -4.31
C SER A 36 -9.80 3.40 -3.25
N LYS A 37 -10.18 4.27 -2.32
CA LYS A 37 -11.16 4.02 -1.24
C LYS A 37 -12.60 4.23 -1.73
N ALA A 38 -12.81 5.12 -2.71
CA ALA A 38 -14.12 5.40 -3.29
C ALA A 38 -14.50 4.41 -4.41
N LEU A 39 -13.51 3.80 -5.08
CA LEU A 39 -13.76 2.77 -6.09
C LEU A 39 -14.36 1.51 -5.45
N SER A 40 -15.38 0.93 -6.10
CA SER A 40 -15.83 -0.43 -5.74
C SER A 40 -14.69 -1.44 -5.93
N GLU A 41 -14.76 -2.56 -5.22
CA GLU A 41 -13.75 -3.63 -5.33
C GLU A 41 -13.55 -4.08 -6.77
N HIS A 42 -14.65 -4.34 -7.50
CA HIS A 42 -14.61 -4.73 -8.91
C HIS A 42 -13.91 -3.69 -9.81
N LYS A 43 -14.23 -2.39 -9.63
CA LYS A 43 -13.58 -1.31 -10.39
C LYS A 43 -12.09 -1.19 -10.03
N ARG A 44 -11.74 -1.40 -8.76
CA ARG A 44 -10.37 -1.35 -8.28
C ARG A 44 -9.53 -2.50 -8.84
N GLU A 45 -10.09 -3.71 -8.92
CA GLU A 45 -9.42 -4.85 -9.53
C GLU A 45 -9.25 -4.69 -11.05
N ALA A 46 -10.25 -4.15 -11.75
CA ALA A 46 -10.11 -3.82 -13.17
C ALA A 46 -9.02 -2.76 -13.40
N ALA A 47 -9.01 -1.69 -12.60
CA ALA A 47 -7.97 -0.66 -12.66
C ALA A 47 -6.57 -1.24 -12.36
N ARG A 48 -6.46 -2.12 -11.35
CA ARG A 48 -5.21 -2.82 -11.03
C ARG A 48 -4.67 -3.57 -12.25
N THR A 49 -5.49 -4.37 -12.92
CA THR A 49 -5.08 -5.13 -14.11
C THR A 49 -4.57 -4.18 -15.20
N THR A 50 -5.32 -3.13 -15.51
CA THR A 50 -4.93 -2.14 -16.52
C THR A 50 -3.63 -1.41 -16.14
N ILE A 51 -3.42 -1.09 -14.85
CA ILE A 51 -2.17 -0.47 -14.39
C ILE A 51 -1.00 -1.43 -14.58
N MET A 52 -1.13 -2.69 -14.17
CA MET A 52 -0.04 -3.68 -14.28
C MET A 52 0.35 -4.00 -15.72
N GLU A 53 -0.61 -3.95 -16.64
CA GLU A 53 -0.39 -4.21 -18.08
C GLU A 53 0.12 -2.96 -18.82
N GLY A 54 -0.30 -1.77 -18.40
CA GLY A 54 -0.06 -0.52 -19.14
C GLY A 54 0.98 0.42 -18.53
N ALA A 55 1.46 0.19 -17.31
CA ALA A 55 2.51 1.00 -16.71
C ALA A 55 3.87 0.71 -17.37
N LEU A 56 4.73 1.73 -17.44
CA LEU A 56 6.13 1.55 -17.86
C LEU A 56 6.91 0.72 -16.85
N ALA A 57 6.62 0.90 -15.56
CA ALA A 57 7.18 0.12 -14.47
C ALA A 57 6.30 0.21 -13.24
N TRP A 58 6.30 -0.86 -12.44
CA TRP A 58 5.66 -0.87 -11.13
C TRP A 58 6.34 -1.87 -10.18
N GLY A 59 6.18 -1.67 -8.90
CA GLY A 59 6.69 -2.56 -7.86
C GLY A 59 5.86 -2.47 -6.59
N ILE A 60 5.84 -3.56 -5.82
CA ILE A 60 5.15 -3.66 -4.53
C ILE A 60 6.19 -3.91 -3.45
N GLY A 61 6.06 -3.20 -2.34
CA GLY A 61 6.90 -3.36 -1.18
C GLY A 61 6.08 -3.53 0.10
N TRP A 62 6.63 -4.26 1.05
CA TRP A 62 5.97 -4.64 2.30
C TRP A 62 6.85 -4.35 3.50
N ALA A 63 6.21 -3.96 4.62
CA ALA A 63 6.80 -4.10 5.94
C ALA A 63 5.85 -4.91 6.83
N ALA A 64 6.38 -5.93 7.47
CA ALA A 64 5.63 -6.87 8.30
C ALA A 64 5.11 -6.21 9.59
N HIS A 65 4.15 -6.83 10.25
CA HIS A 65 3.63 -6.33 11.52
C HIS A 65 4.70 -6.26 12.61
N GLN A 66 5.67 -7.18 12.62
CA GLN A 66 6.82 -7.15 13.54
C GLN A 66 7.69 -5.91 13.30
N GLU A 67 8.00 -5.61 12.03
CA GLU A 67 8.75 -4.39 11.68
C GLU A 67 7.99 -3.12 12.09
N ILE A 68 6.64 -3.12 11.94
CA ILE A 68 5.81 -2.00 12.43
C ILE A 68 5.95 -1.83 13.94
N ASP A 69 5.97 -2.93 14.70
CA ASP A 69 6.14 -2.88 16.15
C ASP A 69 7.54 -2.41 16.56
N ASP A 70 8.57 -2.76 15.79
CA ASP A 70 9.97 -2.39 16.06
C ASP A 70 10.29 -0.94 15.74
N ILE A 71 9.86 -0.45 14.55
CA ILE A 71 10.29 0.86 14.01
C ILE A 71 9.17 1.90 13.93
N ASN A 72 7.97 1.60 14.37
CA ASN A 72 6.69 2.32 14.23
C ASN A 72 6.12 2.37 12.80
N ILE A 73 4.83 2.72 12.70
CA ILE A 73 4.09 2.68 11.42
C ILE A 73 4.58 3.70 10.39
N LEU A 74 5.10 4.85 10.82
CA LEU A 74 5.65 5.85 9.89
C LEU A 74 6.89 5.29 9.21
N GLN A 75 7.85 4.81 9.97
CA GLN A 75 9.10 4.26 9.44
C GLN A 75 8.85 2.99 8.62
N ALA A 76 7.91 2.15 9.05
CA ALA A 76 7.51 0.96 8.31
C ALA A 76 6.84 1.30 6.97
N SER A 77 6.04 2.38 6.90
CA SER A 77 5.46 2.86 5.64
C SER A 77 6.55 3.34 4.68
N LEU A 78 7.51 4.12 5.16
CA LEU A 78 8.64 4.59 4.35
C LEU A 78 9.54 3.42 3.90
N LEU A 79 9.75 2.43 4.75
CA LEU A 79 10.47 1.20 4.40
C LEU A 79 9.74 0.40 3.31
N ALA A 80 8.41 0.26 3.41
CA ALA A 80 7.61 -0.39 2.38
C ALA A 80 7.69 0.36 1.04
N MET A 81 7.66 1.71 1.04
CA MET A 81 7.85 2.53 -0.16
C MET A 81 9.23 2.35 -0.78
N LYS A 82 10.30 2.34 0.04
CA LYS A 82 11.66 2.04 -0.42
C LYS A 82 11.73 0.68 -1.11
N ARG A 83 11.19 -0.36 -0.47
CA ARG A 83 11.13 -1.72 -1.02
C ARG A 83 10.30 -1.80 -2.30
N ALA A 84 9.20 -1.04 -2.41
CA ALA A 84 8.41 -0.96 -3.63
C ALA A 84 9.22 -0.36 -4.80
N PHE A 85 9.95 0.71 -4.55
CA PHE A 85 10.84 1.32 -5.53
C PHE A 85 11.98 0.38 -5.94
N GLU A 86 12.61 -0.30 -4.99
CA GLU A 86 13.66 -1.29 -5.25
C GLU A 86 13.13 -2.49 -6.07
N ALA A 87 11.95 -3.01 -5.73
CA ALA A 87 11.28 -4.08 -6.48
C ALA A 87 10.96 -3.64 -7.92
N MET A 88 10.47 -2.42 -8.11
CA MET A 88 10.24 -1.84 -9.44
C MET A 88 11.54 -1.80 -10.25
N ARG A 89 12.62 -1.25 -9.68
CA ARG A 89 13.92 -1.19 -10.37
C ARG A 89 14.47 -2.56 -10.75
N ALA A 90 14.32 -3.53 -9.87
CA ALA A 90 14.79 -4.91 -10.11
C ALA A 90 13.99 -5.59 -11.23
N ALA A 91 12.68 -5.36 -11.30
CA ALA A 91 11.81 -5.95 -12.31
C ALA A 91 11.93 -5.26 -13.69
N TYR A 92 12.34 -3.98 -13.73
CA TYR A 92 12.45 -3.18 -14.94
C TYR A 92 13.85 -2.56 -15.10
N PRO A 93 14.90 -3.37 -15.34
CA PRO A 93 16.29 -2.88 -15.37
C PRO A 93 16.57 -1.93 -16.54
N GLY A 94 15.73 -1.91 -17.57
CA GLY A 94 15.81 -0.98 -18.70
C GLY A 94 15.19 0.40 -18.44
N LEU A 95 14.54 0.62 -17.28
CA LEU A 95 13.98 1.91 -16.95
C LEU A 95 15.10 2.90 -16.61
N ASP A 96 15.18 3.99 -17.39
CA ASP A 96 16.08 5.10 -17.04
C ASP A 96 15.56 5.83 -15.77
N THR A 97 16.26 5.63 -14.68
CA THR A 97 15.93 6.28 -13.40
C THR A 97 16.56 7.66 -13.22
N ALA A 98 17.53 8.06 -14.07
CA ALA A 98 18.19 9.37 -13.95
C ALA A 98 17.23 10.55 -14.20
N GLY A 99 16.20 10.33 -15.02
CA GLY A 99 15.14 11.30 -15.31
C GLY A 99 13.87 11.16 -14.47
N LEU A 100 13.87 10.32 -13.42
CA LEU A 100 12.72 10.14 -12.53
C LEU A 100 12.77 11.14 -11.36
N GLU A 101 11.59 11.65 -11.00
CA GLU A 101 11.30 12.31 -9.74
C GLU A 101 10.18 11.54 -9.05
N ALA A 102 10.36 11.19 -7.78
CA ALA A 102 9.31 10.52 -7.01
C ALA A 102 8.35 11.54 -6.38
N ILE A 103 7.05 11.25 -6.43
CA ILE A 103 6.01 11.95 -5.68
C ILE A 103 5.32 10.96 -4.75
N VAL A 104 5.28 11.31 -3.46
CA VAL A 104 4.71 10.49 -2.38
C VAL A 104 3.43 11.16 -1.87
N ASP A 105 2.36 10.38 -1.63
CA ASP A 105 1.26 10.90 -0.82
C ASP A 105 1.66 11.03 0.65
N GLY A 106 1.49 12.23 1.23
CA GLY A 106 1.76 12.48 2.63
C GLY A 106 2.73 13.61 2.92
N LEU A 107 3.49 13.49 4.03
CA LEU A 107 4.38 14.53 4.57
C LEU A 107 5.86 14.12 4.57
N TYR A 108 6.16 12.86 4.36
CA TYR A 108 7.50 12.28 4.51
C TYR A 108 7.88 11.51 3.25
N VAL A 109 9.17 11.46 2.98
CA VAL A 109 9.72 10.78 1.81
C VAL A 109 10.57 9.57 2.23
N PRO A 110 10.54 8.46 1.46
CA PRO A 110 11.44 7.33 1.67
C PRO A 110 12.89 7.68 1.27
N ASP A 111 13.83 6.96 1.84
CA ASP A 111 15.24 7.01 1.45
C ASP A 111 15.45 6.19 0.16
N ILE A 112 15.33 6.84 -0.99
CA ILE A 112 15.51 6.27 -2.34
C ILE A 112 16.47 7.12 -3.16
N PRO A 113 17.22 6.52 -4.13
CA PRO A 113 18.30 7.20 -4.85
C PRO A 113 17.84 8.07 -6.03
N ILE A 114 16.68 8.73 -5.92
CA ILE A 114 16.17 9.71 -6.89
C ILE A 114 15.57 10.91 -6.13
N PRO A 115 15.45 12.10 -6.74
CA PRO A 115 14.72 13.21 -6.14
C PRO A 115 13.32 12.80 -5.73
N CYS A 116 12.91 13.13 -4.51
CA CYS A 116 11.64 12.74 -3.94
C CYS A 116 10.94 13.90 -3.25
N LYS A 117 9.65 14.09 -3.49
CA LYS A 117 8.81 15.12 -2.89
C LYS A 117 7.57 14.51 -2.27
N ALA A 118 7.23 14.97 -1.07
CA ALA A 118 5.95 14.66 -0.44
C ALA A 118 4.91 15.71 -0.83
N LEU A 119 3.70 15.25 -1.17
CA LEU A 119 2.56 16.11 -1.51
C LEU A 119 1.31 15.57 -0.83
N VAL A 120 0.69 16.39 0.00
CA VAL A 120 -0.55 16.01 0.72
C VAL A 120 -1.69 15.82 -0.29
N LYS A 121 -2.38 14.69 -0.21
CA LYS A 121 -3.45 14.27 -1.12
C LYS A 121 -2.97 14.12 -2.58
N ALA A 122 -1.75 13.67 -2.77
CA ALA A 122 -1.22 13.36 -4.10
C ALA A 122 -2.03 12.22 -4.77
N ASP A 123 -2.57 11.31 -3.97
CA ASP A 123 -3.49 10.23 -4.39
C ASP A 123 -4.81 10.71 -5.03
N ALA A 124 -5.11 12.01 -4.93
CA ALA A 124 -6.26 12.65 -5.59
C ALA A 124 -5.86 13.55 -6.77
N GLN A 125 -4.57 13.78 -7.02
CA GLN A 125 -4.09 14.79 -7.96
C GLN A 125 -3.12 14.24 -9.01
N ILE A 126 -2.27 13.29 -8.63
CA ILE A 126 -1.17 12.78 -9.46
C ILE A 126 -1.51 11.37 -9.94
N PRO A 127 -1.66 11.14 -11.26
CA PRO A 127 -2.07 9.84 -11.80
C PRO A 127 -1.18 8.67 -11.36
N GLU A 128 0.13 8.87 -11.30
CA GLU A 128 1.08 7.85 -10.86
C GLU A 128 0.89 7.48 -9.39
N VAL A 129 0.54 8.46 -8.55
CA VAL A 129 0.23 8.21 -7.12
C VAL A 129 -1.14 7.56 -6.96
N MET A 130 -2.17 7.97 -7.75
CA MET A 130 -3.45 7.25 -7.80
C MET A 130 -3.26 5.78 -8.16
N ALA A 131 -2.44 5.50 -9.18
CA ALA A 131 -2.13 4.13 -9.59
C ALA A 131 -1.40 3.35 -8.48
N ALA A 132 -0.43 3.96 -7.81
CA ALA A 132 0.26 3.37 -6.66
C ALA A 132 -0.71 3.06 -5.52
N SER A 133 -1.63 3.97 -5.19
CA SER A 133 -2.69 3.78 -4.19
C SER A 133 -3.56 2.55 -4.51
N ILE A 134 -3.99 2.39 -5.76
CA ILE A 134 -4.78 1.25 -6.22
C ILE A 134 -3.98 -0.05 -6.08
N LEU A 135 -2.72 -0.08 -6.51
CA LEU A 135 -1.87 -1.28 -6.41
C LEU A 135 -1.61 -1.65 -4.95
N ALA A 136 -1.22 -0.70 -4.11
CA ALA A 136 -0.97 -0.95 -2.69
C ALA A 136 -2.23 -1.46 -1.98
N LYS A 137 -3.39 -0.84 -2.22
CA LYS A 137 -4.67 -1.22 -1.63
C LYS A 137 -5.09 -2.62 -2.04
N THR A 138 -5.06 -2.94 -3.33
CA THR A 138 -5.49 -4.25 -3.83
C THR A 138 -4.53 -5.36 -3.39
N ALA A 139 -3.23 -5.12 -3.40
CA ALA A 139 -2.25 -6.09 -2.91
C ALA A 139 -2.46 -6.39 -1.43
N ARG A 140 -2.66 -5.35 -0.61
CA ARG A 140 -2.89 -5.54 0.83
C ARG A 140 -4.21 -6.23 1.13
N ASP A 141 -5.29 -5.90 0.45
CA ASP A 141 -6.60 -6.51 0.68
C ASP A 141 -6.55 -8.02 0.38
N ARG A 142 -5.89 -8.44 -0.71
CA ARG A 142 -5.66 -9.85 -1.05
C ARG A 142 -4.82 -10.58 0.01
N GLU A 143 -3.79 -9.94 0.55
CA GLU A 143 -3.00 -10.55 1.61
C GLU A 143 -3.83 -10.71 2.90
N MET A 144 -4.69 -9.75 3.23
CA MET A 144 -5.61 -9.87 4.37
C MET A 144 -6.66 -10.96 4.17
N GLU A 145 -7.06 -11.27 2.94
CA GLU A 145 -7.93 -12.42 2.61
C GLU A 145 -7.21 -13.75 2.83
N ARG A 146 -5.91 -13.83 2.47
CA ARG A 146 -5.09 -15.00 2.80
C ARG A 146 -4.99 -15.21 4.32
N PHE A 147 -4.79 -14.14 5.08
CA PHE A 147 -4.80 -14.21 6.55
C PHE A 147 -6.18 -14.56 7.11
N ALA A 148 -7.27 -14.17 6.47
CA ALA A 148 -8.62 -14.59 6.86
C ALA A 148 -8.80 -16.11 6.75
N ALA A 149 -8.26 -16.72 5.70
CA ALA A 149 -8.29 -18.17 5.55
C ALA A 149 -7.45 -18.90 6.62
N LEU A 150 -6.34 -18.31 7.05
CA LEU A 150 -5.45 -18.87 8.10
C LEU A 150 -6.01 -18.66 9.52
N TYR A 151 -6.69 -17.53 9.74
CA TYR A 151 -7.20 -17.11 11.06
C TYR A 151 -8.67 -16.71 10.98
N PRO A 152 -9.60 -17.64 10.63
CA PRO A 152 -10.99 -17.32 10.31
C PRO A 152 -11.77 -16.71 11.48
N GLN A 153 -11.35 -16.97 12.73
CA GLN A 153 -12.00 -16.45 13.93
C GLN A 153 -11.90 -14.92 14.08
N TYR A 154 -10.97 -14.27 13.35
CA TYR A 154 -10.78 -12.80 13.41
C TYR A 154 -11.58 -12.03 12.36
N GLY A 155 -12.07 -12.66 11.28
CA GLY A 155 -12.93 -12.03 10.26
C GLY A 155 -12.22 -11.00 9.37
N TYR A 156 -10.94 -11.21 9.05
CA TYR A 156 -10.10 -10.28 8.27
C TYR A 156 -10.61 -10.04 6.85
N GLU A 157 -11.39 -10.98 6.29
CA GLU A 157 -12.02 -10.82 4.98
C GLU A 157 -12.98 -9.62 4.92
N LYS A 158 -13.59 -9.24 6.05
CA LYS A 158 -14.57 -8.14 6.14
C LYS A 158 -13.90 -6.79 6.38
N HIS A 159 -13.02 -6.73 7.36
CA HIS A 159 -12.49 -5.45 7.84
C HIS A 159 -10.99 -5.26 7.57
N LYS A 160 -10.33 -6.21 6.89
CA LYS A 160 -8.91 -6.12 6.47
C LYS A 160 -7.95 -5.68 7.60
N GLY A 161 -8.29 -6.03 8.85
CA GLY A 161 -7.51 -5.69 10.05
C GLY A 161 -7.81 -4.31 10.67
N TYR A 162 -8.71 -3.53 10.09
CA TYR A 162 -9.09 -2.22 10.65
C TYR A 162 -9.82 -2.38 12.00
N PRO A 163 -9.75 -1.34 12.90
CA PRO A 163 -10.28 -1.38 14.27
C PRO A 163 -11.81 -1.27 14.33
N THR A 164 -12.52 -2.15 13.61
CA THR A 164 -13.98 -2.27 13.69
C THR A 164 -14.39 -2.90 15.03
N LYS A 165 -15.65 -2.75 15.41
CA LYS A 165 -16.21 -3.39 16.61
C LYS A 165 -15.96 -4.90 16.58
N ALA A 166 -16.28 -5.56 15.44
CA ALA A 166 -16.09 -7.00 15.26
C ALA A 166 -14.63 -7.44 15.45
N HIS A 167 -13.66 -6.68 14.91
CA HIS A 167 -12.23 -6.99 15.09
C HIS A 167 -11.79 -6.87 16.55
N ARG A 168 -12.21 -5.81 17.25
CA ARG A 168 -11.89 -5.63 18.67
C ARG A 168 -12.49 -6.73 19.53
N GLU A 169 -13.77 -7.10 19.29
CA GLU A 169 -14.43 -8.20 19.99
C GLU A 169 -13.72 -9.54 19.74
N ALA A 170 -13.26 -9.81 18.51
CA ALA A 170 -12.49 -11.01 18.19
C ALA A 170 -11.15 -11.04 18.97
N VAL A 171 -10.41 -9.92 19.01
CA VAL A 171 -9.17 -9.81 19.78
C VAL A 171 -9.42 -9.98 21.28
N LEU A 172 -10.48 -9.40 21.83
CA LEU A 172 -10.84 -9.58 23.24
C LEU A 172 -11.22 -11.03 23.57
N ARG A 173 -11.88 -11.71 22.65
CA ARG A 173 -12.36 -13.09 22.84
C ARG A 173 -11.26 -14.13 22.64
N PHE A 174 -10.42 -13.98 21.62
CA PHE A 174 -9.44 -15.00 21.19
C PHE A 174 -7.99 -14.64 21.50
N GLY A 175 -7.76 -13.44 22.05
CA GLY A 175 -6.42 -12.86 22.20
C GLY A 175 -5.87 -12.26 20.91
N PRO A 176 -4.64 -11.73 20.92
CA PRO A 176 -3.98 -11.22 19.73
C PRO A 176 -3.71 -12.35 18.72
N SER A 177 -3.98 -12.09 17.44
CA SER A 177 -3.62 -13.04 16.39
C SER A 177 -2.11 -13.03 16.11
N PRO A 178 -1.57 -14.06 15.40
CA PRO A 178 -0.15 -14.08 15.01
C PRO A 178 0.30 -12.90 14.13
N ILE A 179 -0.62 -12.14 13.55
CA ILE A 179 -0.33 -10.96 12.74
C ILE A 179 -0.76 -9.64 13.43
N GLN A 180 -1.08 -9.69 14.73
CA GLN A 180 -1.45 -8.52 15.50
C GLN A 180 -0.27 -7.56 15.66
N ARG A 181 -0.53 -6.25 15.51
CA ARG A 181 0.44 -5.19 15.83
C ARG A 181 0.37 -4.90 17.32
N LEU A 182 1.34 -5.39 18.07
CA LEU A 182 1.34 -5.32 19.54
C LEU A 182 1.59 -3.91 20.05
N SER A 183 2.24 -3.05 19.27
CA SER A 183 2.44 -1.63 19.58
C SER A 183 1.16 -0.79 19.42
N PHE A 184 0.11 -1.32 18.76
CA PHE A 184 -1.16 -0.63 18.54
C PHE A 184 -2.12 -0.91 19.69
N ARG A 185 -2.72 0.15 20.26
CA ARG A 185 -3.69 -0.01 21.35
C ARG A 185 -5.06 -0.45 20.82
N VAL A 186 -5.52 -1.57 21.29
CA VAL A 186 -6.91 -2.01 21.11
C VAL A 186 -7.73 -1.32 22.22
N LYS A 187 -8.44 -0.24 21.85
CA LYS A 187 -9.38 0.39 22.80
C LYS A 187 -10.65 -0.45 22.84
N GLY A 188 -11.05 -0.86 24.05
CA GLY A 188 -12.32 -1.52 24.31
C GLY A 188 -13.52 -0.59 24.08
#